data_1394510b79c37faffde5a2c78f6801d3
#
_entry.id   1394510b79c37faffde5a2c78f6801d3
#
_cell.length_a   1.000
_cell.length_b   1.000
_cell.length_c   1.000
_cell.angle_alpha   90.00
_cell.angle_beta   90.00
_cell.angle_gamma   90.00
#
_symmetry.space_group_name_H-M   'P 1'
#
loop_
_entity.id
_entity.type
_entity.pdbx_description
1 polymer ?
#
loop_
_entity_poly.entity_id
_entity_poly.type
_entity_poly.pdbx_seq_one_letter_code
_entity_poly.pdbx_strand_id
1 'polypeptide(L)'
;MRRYIYLLLFVLSVCGGMVTSCSRHEVRFRIGVSQCSDDEWRHQMNNEMLREALFYDGVEVEIRTVKDDNARQAEDIRHFIEAGVDLLIVAPNEAEPITPVVEEAYDRGIPVIVVDRRILSEKYTAYVGADNYEIGKAIGRYVSNMLHGKGTVVEIAGLAGSTPAIDRHEGFMSVISACPDIRLLAKEDGAWLRSRAEERMDTLLLSLIHISEPTRP
;
A
#
# COMPACT_ATOMS: atom_id res chain seq x y z
N MET A 1 -37.96 -0.91 -62.87
CA MET A 1 -37.98 -1.77 -61.62
C MET A 1 -36.70 -2.59 -61.42
N ARG A 2 -36.18 -3.34 -62.37
CA ARG A 2 -34.97 -4.18 -62.19
C ARG A 2 -33.71 -3.38 -61.77
N ARG A 3 -33.47 -2.15 -62.31
CA ARG A 3 -32.33 -1.32 -61.92
C ARG A 3 -32.33 -0.86 -60.47
N TYR A 4 -33.45 -0.59 -59.90
CA TYR A 4 -33.58 -0.18 -58.48
C TYR A 4 -33.36 -1.33 -57.52
N ILE A 5 -33.68 -2.57 -57.93
CA ILE A 5 -33.44 -3.76 -57.14
C ILE A 5 -31.94 -4.03 -56.98
N TYR A 6 -31.14 -3.88 -58.05
CA TYR A 6 -29.70 -4.02 -57.97
C TYR A 6 -29.01 -2.92 -57.15
N LEU A 7 -29.56 -1.68 -57.24
CA LEU A 7 -29.04 -0.59 -56.43
C LEU A 7 -29.33 -0.83 -54.94
N LEU A 8 -30.54 -1.31 -54.60
CA LEU A 8 -30.90 -1.66 -53.22
C LEU A 8 -30.09 -2.82 -52.67
N LEU A 9 -29.81 -3.85 -53.45
CA LEU A 9 -28.97 -4.97 -53.07
C LEU A 9 -27.51 -4.55 -52.89
N PHE A 10 -27.00 -3.63 -53.69
CA PHE A 10 -25.66 -3.08 -53.58
C PHE A 10 -25.51 -2.22 -52.28
N VAL A 11 -26.49 -1.38 -51.98
CA VAL A 11 -26.50 -0.59 -50.74
C VAL A 11 -26.61 -1.46 -49.50
N LEU A 12 -27.43 -2.51 -49.55
CA LEU A 12 -27.51 -3.49 -48.43
C LEU A 12 -26.21 -4.27 -48.23
N SER A 13 -25.50 -4.60 -49.31
CA SER A 13 -24.20 -5.28 -49.21
C SER A 13 -23.10 -4.38 -48.66
N VAL A 14 -23.12 -3.09 -48.97
CA VAL A 14 -22.16 -2.12 -48.40
C VAL A 14 -22.46 -1.78 -46.95
N CYS A 15 -23.73 -1.67 -46.57
CA CYS A 15 -24.11 -1.48 -45.15
C CYS A 15 -23.88 -2.72 -44.27
N GLY A 16 -24.00 -3.94 -44.83
CA GLY A 16 -23.70 -5.19 -44.10
C GLY A 16 -22.22 -5.38 -43.80
N GLY A 17 -21.31 -4.73 -44.51
CA GLY A 17 -19.85 -4.81 -44.28
C GLY A 17 -19.31 -3.89 -43.21
N MET A 18 -20.10 -2.95 -42.67
CA MET A 18 -19.62 -1.96 -41.70
C MET A 18 -19.86 -2.30 -40.22
N VAL A 19 -20.49 -3.43 -39.90
CA VAL A 19 -20.85 -3.77 -38.51
C VAL A 19 -19.97 -4.80 -37.83
N THR A 20 -18.79 -5.12 -38.34
CA THR A 20 -17.92 -6.14 -37.74
C THR A 20 -16.49 -5.67 -37.47
N SER A 21 -16.30 -4.42 -37.03
CA SER A 21 -15.04 -4.03 -36.44
C SER A 21 -15.24 -3.57 -34.98
N CYS A 22 -15.82 -4.45 -34.18
CA CYS A 22 -15.54 -4.42 -32.75
C CYS A 22 -14.20 -5.17 -32.60
N SER A 23 -13.09 -4.47 -32.66
CA SER A 23 -11.82 -5.05 -32.26
C SER A 23 -11.98 -5.39 -30.77
N ARG A 24 -12.25 -6.63 -30.44
CA ARG A 24 -12.05 -7.12 -29.06
C ARG A 24 -10.59 -6.80 -28.76
N HIS A 25 -10.38 -5.89 -27.82
CA HIS A 25 -9.06 -5.67 -27.25
C HIS A 25 -8.69 -7.01 -26.60
N GLU A 26 -7.75 -7.72 -27.21
CA GLU A 26 -7.32 -9.02 -26.73
C GLU A 26 -6.43 -8.77 -25.50
N VAL A 27 -6.96 -9.08 -24.34
CA VAL A 27 -6.18 -9.01 -23.09
C VAL A 27 -5.09 -10.07 -23.17
N ARG A 28 -3.84 -9.65 -23.13
CA ARG A 28 -2.65 -10.50 -23.23
C ARG A 28 -1.93 -10.63 -21.91
N PHE A 29 -2.13 -9.68 -21.01
CA PHE A 29 -1.45 -9.62 -19.75
C PHE A 29 -2.35 -9.03 -18.67
N ARG A 30 -2.58 -9.78 -17.60
CA ARG A 30 -3.44 -9.37 -16.49
C ARG A 30 -2.64 -9.12 -15.24
N ILE A 31 -2.82 -7.93 -14.64
CA ILE A 31 -2.16 -7.50 -13.41
C ILE A 31 -3.22 -7.41 -12.31
N GLY A 32 -3.04 -8.19 -11.24
CA GLY A 32 -3.81 -8.04 -10.00
C GLY A 32 -3.09 -7.08 -9.05
N VAL A 33 -3.82 -6.15 -8.46
CA VAL A 33 -3.28 -5.21 -7.45
C VAL A 33 -4.10 -5.32 -6.18
N SER A 34 -3.46 -5.68 -5.07
CA SER A 34 -4.08 -5.75 -3.75
C SER A 34 -3.58 -4.62 -2.85
N GLN A 35 -4.51 -3.70 -2.50
CA GLN A 35 -4.25 -2.54 -1.66
C GLN A 35 -4.77 -2.73 -0.24
N CYS A 36 -3.97 -2.29 0.75
CA CYS A 36 -4.26 -2.45 2.17
C CYS A 36 -5.17 -1.39 2.79
N SER A 37 -5.34 -0.25 2.14
CA SER A 37 -6.13 0.88 2.64
C SER A 37 -6.75 1.67 1.50
N ASP A 38 -7.78 2.46 1.84
CA ASP A 38 -8.59 3.26 0.93
C ASP A 38 -8.42 4.76 1.28
N ASP A 39 -7.17 5.21 1.24
CA ASP A 39 -6.80 6.59 1.51
C ASP A 39 -6.34 7.32 0.24
N GLU A 40 -6.20 8.65 0.35
CA GLU A 40 -5.83 9.52 -0.78
C GLU A 40 -4.49 9.13 -1.41
N TRP A 41 -3.53 8.68 -0.60
CA TRP A 41 -2.22 8.26 -1.11
C TRP A 41 -2.34 6.99 -1.97
N ARG A 42 -3.18 6.02 -1.52
CA ARG A 42 -3.44 4.80 -2.28
C ARG A 42 -4.24 5.08 -3.56
N HIS A 43 -5.21 5.99 -3.49
CA HIS A 43 -5.92 6.43 -4.69
C HIS A 43 -5.00 7.03 -5.73
N GLN A 44 -4.05 7.90 -5.30
CA GLN A 44 -3.06 8.46 -6.21
C GLN A 44 -2.19 7.36 -6.85
N MET A 45 -1.69 6.41 -6.05
CA MET A 45 -0.88 5.29 -6.56
C MET A 45 -1.67 4.43 -7.55
N ASN A 46 -2.93 4.12 -7.25
CA ASN A 46 -3.81 3.37 -8.14
C ASN A 46 -4.04 4.09 -9.47
N ASN A 47 -4.29 5.40 -9.41
CA ASN A 47 -4.49 6.22 -10.61
C ASN A 47 -3.24 6.25 -11.48
N GLU A 48 -2.04 6.34 -10.89
CA GLU A 48 -0.78 6.29 -11.64
C GLU A 48 -0.59 4.93 -12.33
N MET A 49 -0.86 3.81 -11.62
CA MET A 49 -0.78 2.47 -12.21
C MET A 49 -1.76 2.30 -13.39
N LEU A 50 -3.01 2.73 -13.21
CA LEU A 50 -4.03 2.66 -14.26
C LEU A 50 -3.67 3.54 -15.46
N ARG A 51 -3.15 4.75 -15.20
CA ARG A 51 -2.71 5.66 -16.27
C ARG A 51 -1.53 5.09 -17.05
N GLU A 52 -0.54 4.51 -16.36
CA GLU A 52 0.60 3.87 -17.02
C GLU A 52 0.16 2.69 -17.88
N ALA A 53 -0.78 1.87 -17.40
CA ALA A 53 -1.29 0.73 -18.15
C ALA A 53 -1.91 1.12 -19.51
N LEU A 54 -2.42 2.34 -19.66
CA LEU A 54 -2.99 2.82 -20.93
C LEU A 54 -1.97 2.93 -22.06
N PHE A 55 -0.68 2.96 -21.77
CA PHE A 55 0.38 3.00 -22.76
C PHE A 55 0.75 1.63 -23.31
N TYR A 56 0.17 0.54 -22.79
CA TYR A 56 0.50 -0.83 -23.17
C TYR A 56 -0.73 -1.57 -23.69
N ASP A 57 -0.75 -1.88 -24.98
CA ASP A 57 -1.84 -2.63 -25.60
C ASP A 57 -1.95 -4.06 -25.02
N GLY A 58 -3.16 -4.44 -24.62
CA GLY A 58 -3.46 -5.77 -24.10
C GLY A 58 -3.12 -5.96 -22.61
N VAL A 59 -2.75 -4.91 -21.89
CA VAL A 59 -2.61 -4.95 -20.42
C VAL A 59 -3.93 -4.59 -19.77
N GLU A 60 -4.36 -5.43 -18.83
CA GLU A 60 -5.51 -5.20 -17.95
C GLU A 60 -5.04 -5.14 -16.50
N VAL A 61 -5.52 -4.15 -15.75
CA VAL A 61 -5.21 -3.99 -14.32
C VAL A 61 -6.49 -4.06 -13.52
N GLU A 62 -6.61 -5.07 -12.65
CA GLU A 62 -7.67 -5.16 -11.65
C GLU A 62 -7.13 -4.77 -10.29
N ILE A 63 -7.75 -3.77 -9.65
CA ILE A 63 -7.35 -3.29 -8.32
C ILE A 63 -8.43 -3.64 -7.30
N ARG A 64 -8.03 -4.29 -6.22
CA ARG A 64 -8.87 -4.56 -5.05
C ARG A 64 -8.31 -3.85 -3.84
N THR A 65 -9.16 -3.13 -3.14
CA THR A 65 -8.80 -2.30 -1.99
C THR A 65 -9.59 -2.75 -0.77
N VAL A 66 -8.90 -2.92 0.34
CA VAL A 66 -9.51 -3.18 1.65
C VAL A 66 -9.33 -1.97 2.57
N LYS A 67 -10.03 -1.96 3.71
CA LYS A 67 -9.89 -0.95 4.77
C LYS A 67 -9.38 -1.64 6.03
N ASP A 68 -8.05 -1.78 6.13
CA ASP A 68 -7.38 -2.38 7.28
C ASP A 68 -7.93 -3.76 7.68
N ASP A 69 -8.24 -4.60 6.69
CA ASP A 69 -8.80 -5.94 6.88
C ASP A 69 -7.88 -6.99 6.24
N ASN A 70 -7.10 -7.65 7.09
CA ASN A 70 -6.15 -8.68 6.66
C ASN A 70 -6.84 -9.92 6.05
N ALA A 71 -7.99 -10.33 6.61
CA ALA A 71 -8.71 -11.49 6.13
C ALA A 71 -9.26 -11.25 4.72
N ARG A 72 -9.88 -10.09 4.53
CA ARG A 72 -10.38 -9.66 3.23
C ARG A 72 -9.26 -9.48 2.21
N GLN A 73 -8.13 -8.91 2.62
CA GLN A 73 -6.97 -8.76 1.73
C GLN A 73 -6.45 -10.14 1.27
N ALA A 74 -6.37 -11.10 2.18
CA ALA A 74 -5.95 -12.46 1.83
C ALA A 74 -6.94 -13.15 0.86
N GLU A 75 -8.25 -12.92 1.00
CA GLU A 75 -9.25 -13.39 0.04
C GLU A 75 -9.07 -12.76 -1.33
N ASP A 76 -8.83 -11.45 -1.41
CA ASP A 76 -8.61 -10.74 -2.66
C ASP A 76 -7.33 -11.23 -3.37
N ILE A 77 -6.26 -11.52 -2.63
CA ILE A 77 -5.04 -12.11 -3.20
C ILE A 77 -5.33 -13.53 -3.73
N ARG A 78 -6.06 -14.38 -2.99
CA ARG A 78 -6.45 -15.71 -3.48
C ARG A 78 -7.31 -15.63 -4.74
N HIS A 79 -8.21 -14.65 -4.81
CA HIS A 79 -8.98 -14.41 -6.04
C HIS A 79 -8.05 -14.17 -7.25
N PHE A 80 -7.01 -13.36 -7.11
CA PHE A 80 -6.03 -13.14 -8.18
C PHE A 80 -5.25 -14.40 -8.53
N ILE A 81 -4.89 -15.20 -7.52
CA ILE A 81 -4.22 -16.50 -7.73
C ILE A 81 -5.13 -17.44 -8.55
N GLU A 82 -6.40 -17.56 -8.18
CA GLU A 82 -7.37 -18.41 -8.85
C GLU A 82 -7.72 -17.93 -10.26
N ALA A 83 -7.80 -16.61 -10.45
CA ALA A 83 -7.98 -15.98 -11.76
C ALA A 83 -6.77 -16.17 -12.69
N GLY A 84 -5.61 -16.56 -12.13
CA GLY A 84 -4.38 -16.79 -12.89
C GLY A 84 -3.87 -15.50 -13.50
N VAL A 85 -3.65 -14.46 -12.69
CA VAL A 85 -3.03 -13.22 -13.15
C VAL A 85 -1.57 -13.45 -13.54
N ASP A 86 -1.07 -12.66 -14.48
CA ASP A 86 0.32 -12.77 -14.97
C ASP A 86 1.31 -12.03 -14.07
N LEU A 87 0.82 -11.09 -13.25
CA LEU A 87 1.58 -10.36 -12.24
C LEU A 87 0.66 -9.99 -11.08
N LEU A 88 1.16 -10.13 -9.88
CA LEU A 88 0.52 -9.67 -8.66
C LEU A 88 1.32 -8.54 -8.01
N ILE A 89 0.66 -7.39 -7.74
CA ILE A 89 1.23 -6.28 -6.97
C ILE A 89 0.51 -6.23 -5.62
N VAL A 90 1.25 -6.27 -4.53
CA VAL A 90 0.68 -6.31 -3.17
C VAL A 90 1.27 -5.20 -2.31
N ALA A 91 0.39 -4.37 -1.74
CA ALA A 91 0.70 -3.52 -0.60
C ALA A 91 0.14 -4.18 0.66
N PRO A 92 0.92 -4.91 1.45
CA PRO A 92 0.40 -5.67 2.59
C PRO A 92 -0.17 -4.74 3.67
N ASN A 93 -1.30 -5.10 4.28
CA ASN A 93 -1.80 -4.35 5.44
C ASN A 93 -0.89 -4.58 6.65
N GLU A 94 -0.78 -5.81 7.09
CA GLU A 94 0.18 -6.23 8.11
C GLU A 94 1.03 -7.38 7.57
N ALA A 95 2.28 -7.44 7.99
CA ALA A 95 3.23 -8.38 7.41
C ALA A 95 2.89 -9.84 7.73
N GLU A 96 2.64 -10.15 9.01
CA GLU A 96 2.43 -11.53 9.48
C GLU A 96 1.23 -12.21 8.81
N PRO A 97 0.01 -11.65 8.80
CA PRO A 97 -1.16 -12.32 8.24
C PRO A 97 -1.16 -12.39 6.70
N ILE A 98 -0.43 -11.49 6.02
CA ILE A 98 -0.42 -11.45 4.54
C ILE A 98 0.72 -12.26 3.92
N THR A 99 1.80 -12.50 4.66
CA THR A 99 2.94 -13.28 4.17
C THR A 99 2.53 -14.64 3.57
N PRO A 100 1.71 -15.49 4.24
CA PRO A 100 1.43 -16.83 3.72
C PRO A 100 0.72 -16.85 2.36
N VAL A 101 -0.21 -15.93 2.12
CA VAL A 101 -0.94 -15.88 0.85
C VAL A 101 -0.09 -15.29 -0.28
N VAL A 102 0.85 -14.41 0.03
CA VAL A 102 1.83 -13.91 -0.95
C VAL A 102 2.81 -15.02 -1.34
N GLU A 103 3.28 -15.80 -0.36
CA GLU A 103 4.11 -16.98 -0.64
C GLU A 103 3.38 -18.00 -1.51
N GLU A 104 2.07 -18.22 -1.27
CA GLU A 104 1.23 -19.09 -2.10
C GLU A 104 1.22 -18.62 -3.57
N ALA A 105 1.06 -17.31 -3.82
CA ALA A 105 1.11 -16.75 -5.16
C ALA A 105 2.46 -17.02 -5.84
N TYR A 106 3.54 -16.73 -5.13
CA TYR A 106 4.90 -16.91 -5.61
C TYR A 106 5.22 -18.39 -5.90
N ASP A 107 4.84 -19.30 -5.01
CA ASP A 107 5.06 -20.74 -5.16
C ASP A 107 4.25 -21.33 -6.33
N ARG A 108 3.14 -20.71 -6.72
CA ARG A 108 2.39 -21.04 -7.94
C ARG A 108 2.99 -20.45 -9.22
N GLY A 109 4.11 -19.75 -9.12
CA GLY A 109 4.85 -19.18 -10.25
C GLY A 109 4.30 -17.84 -10.73
N ILE A 110 3.42 -17.17 -9.97
CA ILE A 110 2.99 -15.82 -10.27
C ILE A 110 4.08 -14.85 -9.81
N PRO A 111 4.66 -14.02 -10.69
CA PRO A 111 5.56 -12.96 -10.27
C PRO A 111 4.87 -12.00 -9.29
N VAL A 112 5.54 -11.69 -8.17
CA VAL A 112 4.98 -10.81 -7.14
C VAL A 112 5.86 -9.58 -6.96
N ILE A 113 5.24 -8.40 -7.03
CA ILE A 113 5.86 -7.13 -6.62
C ILE A 113 5.24 -6.71 -5.30
N VAL A 114 6.05 -6.62 -4.26
CA VAL A 114 5.64 -6.08 -2.95
C VAL A 114 5.94 -4.59 -2.93
N VAL A 115 4.94 -3.76 -2.55
CA VAL A 115 5.08 -2.31 -2.59
C VAL A 115 4.84 -1.67 -1.23
N ASP A 116 5.60 -0.59 -0.93
CA ASP A 116 5.52 0.24 0.28
C ASP A 116 5.83 -0.53 1.58
N ARG A 117 5.01 -1.50 1.95
CA ARG A 117 5.16 -2.34 3.13
C ARG A 117 5.71 -3.71 2.73
N ARG A 118 6.57 -4.31 3.56
CA ARG A 118 7.15 -5.63 3.30
C ARG A 118 6.32 -6.75 3.92
N ILE A 119 6.56 -7.97 3.44
CA ILE A 119 6.15 -9.23 4.06
C ILE A 119 7.33 -9.81 4.87
N LEU A 120 7.08 -10.86 5.66
CA LEU A 120 8.10 -11.57 6.46
C LEU A 120 8.73 -12.73 5.68
N SER A 121 8.98 -12.54 4.37
CA SER A 121 9.53 -13.56 3.49
C SER A 121 10.27 -12.90 2.34
N GLU A 122 11.16 -13.66 1.70
CA GLU A 122 11.87 -13.27 0.47
C GLU A 122 11.20 -13.86 -0.79
N LYS A 123 10.02 -14.50 -0.66
CA LYS A 123 9.26 -15.06 -1.78
C LYS A 123 8.47 -13.97 -2.50
N TYR A 124 9.16 -13.13 -3.22
CA TYR A 124 8.64 -12.13 -4.15
C TYR A 124 9.68 -11.84 -5.23
N THR A 125 9.22 -11.31 -6.36
CA THR A 125 10.10 -11.00 -7.50
C THR A 125 10.85 -9.68 -7.29
N ALA A 126 10.17 -8.67 -6.73
CA ALA A 126 10.75 -7.36 -6.45
C ALA A 126 10.04 -6.67 -5.28
N TYR A 127 10.77 -5.78 -4.60
CA TYR A 127 10.23 -4.85 -3.61
C TYR A 127 10.43 -3.42 -4.08
N VAL A 128 9.39 -2.61 -3.98
CA VAL A 128 9.41 -1.17 -4.27
C VAL A 128 8.94 -0.40 -3.05
N GLY A 129 9.85 0.24 -2.37
CA GLY A 129 9.54 0.99 -1.14
C GLY A 129 10.75 1.72 -0.60
N ALA A 130 10.56 2.42 0.53
CA ALA A 130 11.61 3.16 1.22
C ALA A 130 12.34 2.28 2.24
N ASP A 131 13.58 2.63 2.55
CA ASP A 131 14.29 2.11 3.71
C ASP A 131 13.77 2.80 4.98
N ASN A 132 12.76 2.17 5.59
CA ASN A 132 12.09 2.73 6.76
C ASN A 132 12.97 2.73 8.02
N TYR A 133 13.93 1.81 8.10
CA TYR A 133 14.89 1.80 9.20
C TYR A 133 15.82 3.03 9.14
N GLU A 134 16.36 3.37 7.96
CA GLU A 134 17.19 4.57 7.80
C GLU A 134 16.37 5.86 7.98
N ILE A 135 15.08 5.87 7.60
CA ILE A 135 14.17 6.97 7.92
C ILE A 135 14.06 7.14 9.43
N GLY A 136 13.84 6.06 10.17
CA GLY A 136 13.79 6.06 11.64
C GLY A 136 15.07 6.62 12.26
N LYS A 137 16.24 6.18 11.79
CA LYS A 137 17.54 6.71 12.22
C LYS A 137 17.69 8.21 11.95
N ALA A 138 17.27 8.66 10.78
CA ALA A 138 17.31 10.08 10.42
C ALA A 138 16.45 10.93 11.39
N ILE A 139 15.25 10.45 11.71
CA ILE A 139 14.38 11.10 12.71
C ILE A 139 15.03 11.09 14.09
N GLY A 140 15.61 9.96 14.52
CA GLY A 140 16.32 9.87 15.81
C GLY A 140 17.47 10.87 15.91
N ARG A 141 18.31 10.99 14.87
CA ARG A 141 19.39 11.99 14.81
C ARG A 141 18.83 13.43 14.86
N TYR A 142 17.77 13.71 14.11
CA TYR A 142 17.14 15.03 14.12
C TYR A 142 16.62 15.39 15.52
N VAL A 143 15.88 14.49 16.16
CA VAL A 143 15.32 14.69 17.50
C VAL A 143 16.42 14.87 18.54
N SER A 144 17.47 14.03 18.52
CA SER A 144 18.59 14.15 19.44
C SER A 144 19.30 15.50 19.31
N ASN A 145 19.51 15.96 18.09
CA ASN A 145 20.14 17.28 17.84
C ASN A 145 19.22 18.42 18.32
N MET A 146 17.92 18.37 18.02
CA MET A 146 16.93 19.40 18.42
C MET A 146 16.83 19.50 19.94
N LEU A 147 16.91 18.38 20.66
CA LEU A 147 16.88 18.33 22.12
C LEU A 147 18.25 18.54 22.78
N HIS A 148 19.31 18.77 21.99
CA HIS A 148 20.67 18.86 22.50
C HIS A 148 21.08 17.66 23.38
N GLY A 149 20.60 16.46 23.00
CA GLY A 149 20.91 15.20 23.67
C GLY A 149 20.17 14.97 24.99
N LYS A 150 19.22 15.81 25.40
CA LYS A 150 18.52 15.67 26.69
C LYS A 150 17.04 16.07 26.59
N GLY A 151 16.15 15.22 27.03
CA GLY A 151 14.72 15.51 27.05
C GLY A 151 13.83 14.30 27.09
N THR A 152 12.57 14.51 26.80
CA THR A 152 11.55 13.45 26.73
C THR A 152 10.79 13.55 25.44
N VAL A 153 10.44 12.42 24.87
CA VAL A 153 9.70 12.30 23.62
C VAL A 153 8.53 11.33 23.77
N VAL A 154 7.51 11.52 22.96
CA VAL A 154 6.45 10.54 22.74
C VAL A 154 6.45 10.18 21.26
N GLU A 155 6.06 8.96 20.94
CA GLU A 155 5.96 8.49 19.57
C GLU A 155 4.50 8.15 19.24
N ILE A 156 3.98 8.75 18.17
CA ILE A 156 2.75 8.29 17.54
C ILE A 156 3.17 7.51 16.31
N ALA A 157 3.09 6.19 16.42
CA ALA A 157 3.48 5.25 15.37
C ALA A 157 2.35 5.07 14.33
N GLY A 158 2.68 4.40 13.24
CA GLY A 158 1.67 3.86 12.32
C GLY A 158 1.03 2.58 12.84
N LEU A 159 0.34 1.84 11.97
CA LEU A 159 -0.25 0.52 12.27
C LEU A 159 0.82 -0.45 12.77
N ALA A 160 0.63 -1.01 13.96
CA ALA A 160 1.65 -1.76 14.70
C ALA A 160 2.20 -2.99 13.94
N GLY A 161 1.33 -3.70 13.17
CA GLY A 161 1.73 -4.87 12.38
C GLY A 161 2.34 -4.54 11.01
N SER A 162 2.45 -3.26 10.63
CA SER A 162 3.04 -2.84 9.36
C SER A 162 4.56 -2.64 9.47
N THR A 163 5.31 -3.15 8.49
CA THR A 163 6.79 -3.06 8.49
C THR A 163 7.32 -1.62 8.54
N PRO A 164 6.72 -0.60 7.88
CA PRO A 164 7.19 0.76 8.03
C PRO A 164 7.10 1.31 9.46
N ALA A 165 6.08 0.93 10.22
CA ALA A 165 5.96 1.35 11.63
C ALA A 165 7.01 0.67 12.51
N ILE A 166 7.26 -0.63 12.30
CA ILE A 166 8.26 -1.40 13.00
C ILE A 166 9.66 -0.86 12.69
N ASP A 167 10.03 -0.80 11.42
CA ASP A 167 11.36 -0.38 10.98
C ASP A 167 11.70 1.05 11.41
N ARG A 168 10.74 2.01 11.30
CA ARG A 168 10.96 3.40 11.74
C ARG A 168 11.18 3.48 13.23
N HIS A 169 10.41 2.74 14.01
CA HIS A 169 10.61 2.67 15.45
C HIS A 169 11.98 2.10 15.81
N GLU A 170 12.37 0.97 15.23
CA GLU A 170 13.66 0.34 15.49
C GLU A 170 14.83 1.24 15.08
N GLY A 171 14.73 1.87 13.90
CA GLY A 171 15.72 2.85 13.44
C GLY A 171 15.82 4.06 14.38
N PHE A 172 14.69 4.60 14.82
CA PHE A 172 14.64 5.69 15.81
C PHE A 172 15.31 5.28 17.12
N MET A 173 14.92 4.14 17.68
CA MET A 173 15.45 3.64 18.93
C MET A 173 16.94 3.29 18.86
N SER A 174 17.47 2.85 17.70
CA SER A 174 18.89 2.61 17.53
C SER A 174 19.76 3.84 17.76
N VAL A 175 19.22 5.04 17.52
CA VAL A 175 19.88 6.32 17.77
C VAL A 175 19.61 6.82 19.18
N ILE A 176 18.35 6.83 19.62
CA ILE A 176 17.94 7.41 20.90
C ILE A 176 18.49 6.59 22.08
N SER A 177 18.61 5.27 21.95
CA SER A 177 19.23 4.43 22.99
C SER A 177 20.71 4.77 23.27
N ALA A 178 21.38 5.42 22.33
CA ALA A 178 22.74 5.94 22.54
C ALA A 178 22.78 7.31 23.24
N CYS A 179 21.62 7.93 23.52
CA CYS A 179 21.45 9.21 24.18
C CYS A 179 20.78 9.02 25.56
N PRO A 180 21.54 8.74 26.63
CA PRO A 180 20.97 8.28 27.92
C PRO A 180 20.06 9.32 28.60
N ASP A 181 20.23 10.60 28.25
CA ASP A 181 19.40 11.68 28.78
C ASP A 181 18.14 11.97 27.94
N ILE A 182 17.91 11.23 26.85
CA ILE A 182 16.64 11.26 26.11
C ILE A 182 15.81 10.03 26.48
N ARG A 183 14.57 10.25 26.87
CA ARG A 183 13.65 9.17 27.25
C ARG A 183 12.41 9.17 26.38
N LEU A 184 12.08 8.02 25.81
CA LEU A 184 10.79 7.74 25.20
C LEU A 184 9.78 7.46 26.32
N LEU A 185 8.80 8.34 26.52
CA LEU A 185 7.78 8.23 27.59
C LEU A 185 6.64 7.29 27.20
N ALA A 186 6.22 7.37 25.94
CA ALA A 186 5.12 6.56 25.43
C ALA A 186 5.25 6.35 23.92
N LYS A 187 4.72 5.22 23.47
CA LYS A 187 4.51 4.90 22.05
C LYS A 187 3.05 4.50 21.87
N GLU A 188 2.34 5.23 21.01
CA GLU A 188 0.93 5.02 20.72
C GLU A 188 0.71 4.65 19.26
N ASP A 189 -0.28 3.81 18.99
CA ASP A 189 -0.66 3.41 17.65
C ASP A 189 -1.64 4.40 17.03
N GLY A 190 -1.18 5.15 16.04
CA GLY A 190 -1.99 6.09 15.22
C GLY A 190 -2.63 5.41 14.02
N ALA A 191 -2.34 4.13 13.74
CA ALA A 191 -2.91 3.31 12.65
C ALA A 191 -2.85 3.97 11.26
N TRP A 192 -1.91 4.87 11.01
CA TRP A 192 -1.80 5.71 9.80
C TRP A 192 -2.99 6.68 9.60
N LEU A 193 -3.83 6.87 10.63
CA LEU A 193 -5.01 7.75 10.60
C LEU A 193 -4.73 9.03 11.36
N ARG A 194 -4.93 10.19 10.71
CA ARG A 194 -4.77 11.50 11.34
C ARG A 194 -5.65 11.65 12.58
N SER A 195 -6.94 11.30 12.48
CA SER A 195 -7.89 11.40 13.59
C SER A 195 -7.46 10.59 14.81
N ARG A 196 -6.94 9.37 14.59
CA ARG A 196 -6.46 8.53 15.68
C ARG A 196 -5.15 9.07 16.28
N ALA A 197 -4.26 9.60 15.45
CA ALA A 197 -3.04 10.24 15.93
C ALA A 197 -3.34 11.48 16.80
N GLU A 198 -4.32 12.31 16.40
CA GLU A 198 -4.81 13.44 17.17
C GLU A 198 -5.40 13.00 18.52
N GLU A 199 -6.31 12.03 18.53
CA GLU A 199 -6.90 11.46 19.75
C GLU A 199 -5.84 10.93 20.72
N ARG A 200 -4.85 10.18 20.20
CA ARG A 200 -3.75 9.65 21.01
C ARG A 200 -2.87 10.76 21.59
N MET A 201 -2.57 11.77 20.78
CA MET A 201 -1.78 12.91 21.24
C MET A 201 -2.52 13.69 22.32
N ASP A 202 -3.80 13.96 22.16
CA ASP A 202 -4.61 14.65 23.18
C ASP A 202 -4.61 13.87 24.52
N THR A 203 -4.78 12.57 24.43
CA THR A 203 -4.72 11.69 25.61
C THR A 203 -3.34 11.74 26.29
N LEU A 204 -2.27 11.69 25.53
CA LEU A 204 -0.90 11.81 26.06
C LEU A 204 -0.66 13.16 26.71
N LEU A 205 -1.04 14.27 26.05
CA LEU A 205 -0.88 15.61 26.61
C LEU A 205 -1.61 15.76 27.96
N LEU A 206 -2.86 15.29 28.04
CA LEU A 206 -3.61 15.32 29.30
C LEU A 206 -2.95 14.47 30.41
N SER A 207 -2.42 13.30 30.09
CA SER A 207 -1.74 12.45 31.07
C SER A 207 -0.39 13.02 31.52
N LEU A 208 0.34 13.68 30.63
CA LEU A 208 1.69 14.24 30.89
C LEU A 208 1.64 15.57 31.62
N ILE A 209 0.57 16.37 31.53
CA ILE A 209 0.37 17.60 32.31
C ILE A 209 0.44 17.31 33.82
N HIS A 210 -0.10 16.17 34.25
CA HIS A 210 -0.07 15.77 35.65
C HIS A 210 1.28 15.25 36.16
N ILE A 211 2.21 14.90 35.26
CA ILE A 211 3.55 14.42 35.63
C ILE A 211 4.54 15.60 35.77
N SER A 212 4.25 16.75 35.17
CA SER A 212 5.11 17.94 35.15
C SER A 212 4.78 18.98 36.24
N GLU A 213 3.72 18.80 37.04
CA GLU A 213 3.52 19.67 38.19
C GLU A 213 4.58 19.37 39.25
N PRO A 214 5.45 20.33 39.59
CA PRO A 214 6.33 20.14 40.73
C PRO A 214 5.43 19.99 41.96
N THR A 215 5.56 18.89 42.65
CA THR A 215 5.01 18.76 44.02
C THR A 215 5.50 19.96 44.79
N ARG A 216 4.63 20.95 44.99
CA ARG A 216 4.91 22.08 45.89
C ARG A 216 5.17 21.49 47.28
N PRO A 217 6.28 21.85 47.92
CA PRO A 217 6.56 21.48 49.30
C PRO A 217 5.56 22.09 50.24
#